data_5f125c052ba627d3aad47745a74489b4
#
_entry.id   5f125c052ba627d3aad47745a74489b4
#
_cell.length_a   1.000
_cell.length_b   1.000
_cell.length_c   1.000
_cell.angle_alpha   90.00
_cell.angle_beta   90.00
_cell.angle_gamma   90.00
#
_symmetry.space_group_name_H-M   'P 1'
#
loop_
_entity.id
_entity.type
_entity.pdbx_description
1 polymer ?
#
loop_
_entity_poly.entity_id
_entity_poly.type
_entity_poly.pdbx_seq_one_letter_code
_entity_poly.pdbx_strand_id
1 'polypeptide(L)'
;NFGGYFPDYSINATDEHNWFTWAILKAHPRNTAGTVLLQSADPLDMPEITFNYFDTGVGDYDADLTALYEAIELGRDAFKRQLVNITEVLPGADVQSEEDIKDYVKDGAWGHHASCTCPIGADGDPRAVLDSKFRVRGVSGLRVVDASVYPKIPGTFTAVSTYMVAEKAADDILTELKASS
;
A
#
# COMPACT_ATOMS: atom_id res chain seq x y z
N ASN A 1 -10.52 5.80 21.96
CA ASN A 1 -11.25 4.78 21.21
C ASN A 1 -11.30 5.19 19.75
N PHE A 2 -10.67 4.39 18.91
CA PHE A 2 -10.68 4.56 17.47
C PHE A 2 -11.76 3.62 16.91
N GLY A 3 -12.81 4.19 16.33
CA GLY A 3 -13.93 3.43 15.75
C GLY A 3 -13.54 2.61 14.52
N GLY A 4 -12.35 2.82 14.02
CA GLY A 4 -11.77 2.06 12.94
C GLY A 4 -12.04 2.63 11.54
N TYR A 5 -11.54 1.91 10.54
CA TYR A 5 -11.75 2.22 9.14
C TYR A 5 -12.98 1.43 8.65
N PHE A 6 -14.07 2.12 8.39
CA PHE A 6 -15.28 1.57 7.77
C PHE A 6 -15.82 2.60 6.76
N PRO A 7 -16.68 2.24 5.83
CA PRO A 7 -17.25 3.20 4.90
C PRO A 7 -17.82 4.41 5.64
N ASP A 8 -17.46 5.61 5.19
CA ASP A 8 -17.89 6.89 5.78
C ASP A 8 -17.46 7.14 7.23
N TYR A 9 -16.41 6.47 7.71
CA TYR A 9 -15.93 6.63 9.09
C TYR A 9 -15.59 8.08 9.45
N SER A 10 -15.13 8.88 8.49
CA SER A 10 -14.80 10.29 8.68
C SER A 10 -16.04 11.18 8.90
N ILE A 11 -17.21 10.73 8.44
CA ILE A 11 -18.49 11.43 8.56
C ILE A 11 -19.28 10.87 9.75
N ASN A 12 -19.23 9.56 9.94
CA ASN A 12 -20.02 8.81 10.90
C ASN A 12 -19.23 8.42 12.17
N ALA A 13 -18.07 9.06 12.43
CA ALA A 13 -17.36 8.89 13.67
C ALA A 13 -18.29 9.32 14.82
N THR A 14 -18.82 8.34 15.54
CA THR A 14 -19.79 8.56 16.63
C THR A 14 -19.07 8.80 17.94
N ASP A 15 -19.68 9.56 18.82
CA ASP A 15 -19.24 9.71 20.22
C ASP A 15 -19.45 8.42 21.04
N GLU A 16 -20.11 7.42 20.45
CA GLU A 16 -20.29 6.11 21.05
C GLU A 16 -19.00 5.29 20.95
N HIS A 17 -18.32 5.11 22.05
CA HIS A 17 -17.04 4.40 22.16
C HIS A 17 -17.20 2.88 22.29
N ASN A 18 -18.10 2.29 21.51
CA ASN A 18 -18.45 0.86 21.53
C ASN A 18 -18.10 0.12 20.22
N TRP A 19 -17.42 0.79 19.30
CA TRP A 19 -16.95 0.20 18.05
C TRP A 19 -15.49 -0.27 18.15
N PHE A 20 -15.21 -1.40 17.53
CA PHE A 20 -13.86 -1.92 17.39
C PHE A 20 -13.63 -2.44 15.95
N THR A 21 -12.47 -2.14 15.37
CA THR A 21 -12.13 -2.59 14.04
C THR A 21 -10.86 -3.44 14.06
N TRP A 22 -10.94 -4.60 13.45
CA TRP A 22 -9.80 -5.42 13.09
C TRP A 22 -9.32 -5.00 11.70
N ALA A 23 -8.28 -4.16 11.65
CA ALA A 23 -7.70 -3.72 10.38
C ALA A 23 -6.68 -4.76 9.88
N ILE A 24 -6.87 -5.21 8.66
CA ILE A 24 -6.00 -6.20 8.02
C ILE A 24 -5.18 -5.50 6.94
N LEU A 25 -3.85 -5.61 7.05
CA LEU A 25 -2.92 -5.07 6.08
C LEU A 25 -2.19 -6.20 5.36
N LYS A 26 -2.38 -6.32 4.04
CA LYS A 26 -1.56 -7.17 3.19
C LYS A 26 -0.23 -6.48 2.92
N ALA A 27 0.77 -6.76 3.76
CA ALA A 27 2.06 -6.08 3.75
C ALA A 27 2.88 -6.34 2.47
N HIS A 28 2.79 -7.53 1.92
CA HIS A 28 3.55 -7.97 0.74
C HIS A 28 2.60 -8.58 -0.29
N PRO A 29 1.89 -7.78 -1.09
CA PRO A 29 1.08 -8.30 -2.18
C PRO A 29 1.97 -8.99 -3.21
N ARG A 30 1.47 -10.08 -3.77
CA ARG A 30 2.14 -10.86 -4.83
C ARG A 30 1.82 -10.32 -6.20
N ASN A 31 0.60 -9.81 -6.39
CA ASN A 31 0.20 -9.22 -7.65
C ASN A 31 0.87 -7.86 -7.85
N THR A 32 1.42 -7.65 -9.03
CA THR A 32 2.13 -6.43 -9.44
C THR A 32 1.54 -5.80 -10.70
N ALA A 33 0.23 -5.97 -10.90
CA ALA A 33 -0.46 -5.56 -12.12
C ALA A 33 -0.86 -4.07 -12.15
N GLY A 34 -0.73 -3.35 -11.02
CA GLY A 34 -1.07 -1.93 -10.95
C GLY A 34 -0.19 -1.07 -11.86
N THR A 35 -0.77 -0.03 -12.45
CA THR A 35 -0.06 0.89 -13.34
C THR A 35 -0.36 2.35 -13.02
N VAL A 36 0.62 3.22 -13.30
CA VAL A 36 0.47 4.66 -13.32
C VAL A 36 1.02 5.15 -14.66
N LEU A 37 0.18 5.69 -15.51
CA LEU A 37 0.52 6.08 -16.88
C LEU A 37 0.23 7.56 -17.13
N LEU A 38 1.13 8.24 -17.85
CA LEU A 38 0.88 9.60 -18.30
C LEU A 38 -0.20 9.60 -19.36
N GLN A 39 -1.17 10.53 -19.25
CA GLN A 39 -2.24 10.71 -20.24
C GLN A 39 -1.89 11.77 -21.28
N SER A 40 -1.07 12.74 -20.93
CA SER A 40 -0.68 13.84 -21.82
C SER A 40 0.71 14.39 -21.47
N ALA A 41 1.15 15.41 -22.20
CA ALA A 41 2.35 16.20 -21.91
C ALA A 41 2.10 17.35 -20.93
N ASP A 42 0.85 17.62 -20.55
CA ASP A 42 0.52 18.62 -19.54
C ASP A 42 0.83 18.07 -18.14
N PRO A 43 1.75 18.70 -17.37
CA PRO A 43 2.09 18.24 -16.03
C PRO A 43 0.96 18.39 -14.99
N LEU A 44 -0.12 19.10 -15.31
CA LEU A 44 -1.29 19.27 -14.46
C LEU A 44 -2.35 18.20 -14.68
N ASP A 45 -2.24 17.44 -15.76
CA ASP A 45 -3.17 16.35 -16.02
C ASP A 45 -2.90 15.20 -15.04
N MET A 46 -3.98 14.69 -14.44
CA MET A 46 -3.92 13.54 -13.56
C MET A 46 -3.48 12.30 -14.35
N PRO A 47 -2.48 11.55 -13.87
CA PRO A 47 -2.13 10.28 -14.53
C PRO A 47 -3.27 9.26 -14.43
N GLU A 48 -3.32 8.35 -15.39
CA GLU A 48 -4.17 7.17 -15.30
C GLU A 48 -3.61 6.21 -14.25
N ILE A 49 -4.41 5.93 -13.23
CA ILE A 49 -4.04 5.05 -12.12
C ILE A 49 -4.97 3.84 -12.14
N THR A 50 -4.41 2.66 -12.37
CA THR A 50 -5.15 1.41 -12.35
C THR A 50 -4.57 0.48 -11.29
N PHE A 51 -5.36 0.17 -10.28
CA PHE A 51 -4.86 -0.62 -9.14
C PHE A 51 -4.68 -2.10 -9.44
N ASN A 52 -5.61 -2.73 -10.15
CA ASN A 52 -5.58 -4.14 -10.51
C ASN A 52 -5.21 -5.07 -9.36
N TYR A 53 -5.84 -4.89 -8.19
CA TYR A 53 -5.45 -5.64 -7.00
C TYR A 53 -5.62 -7.15 -7.16
N PHE A 54 -6.80 -7.61 -7.67
CA PHE A 54 -7.20 -9.01 -7.57
C PHE A 54 -7.81 -9.60 -8.83
N ASP A 55 -7.79 -8.92 -9.96
CA ASP A 55 -8.54 -9.30 -11.15
C ASP A 55 -7.68 -9.53 -12.39
N THR A 56 -6.47 -8.98 -12.42
CA THR A 56 -5.58 -9.06 -13.59
C THR A 56 -4.12 -9.18 -13.17
N GLY A 57 -3.27 -9.48 -14.14
CA GLY A 57 -1.82 -9.50 -13.98
C GLY A 57 -1.21 -10.88 -13.95
N VAL A 58 0.11 -10.92 -13.90
CA VAL A 58 0.94 -12.13 -13.82
C VAL A 58 1.25 -12.56 -12.38
N GLY A 59 0.78 -11.80 -11.40
CA GLY A 59 0.95 -12.10 -9.99
C GLY A 59 -0.10 -13.10 -9.49
N ASP A 60 0.18 -13.71 -8.36
CA ASP A 60 -0.70 -14.67 -7.71
C ASP A 60 -1.73 -13.93 -6.84
N TYR A 61 -2.68 -13.26 -7.52
CA TYR A 61 -3.71 -12.47 -6.82
C TYR A 61 -4.69 -13.33 -6.03
N ASP A 62 -4.92 -14.58 -6.44
CA ASP A 62 -5.78 -15.49 -5.68
C ASP A 62 -5.13 -15.88 -4.34
N ALA A 63 -3.82 -16.04 -4.29
CA ALA A 63 -3.11 -16.23 -3.03
C ALA A 63 -3.13 -14.97 -2.15
N ASP A 64 -3.20 -13.77 -2.73
CA ASP A 64 -3.42 -12.54 -1.98
C ASP A 64 -4.83 -12.48 -1.39
N LEU A 65 -5.86 -12.87 -2.14
CA LEU A 65 -7.24 -13.00 -1.66
C LEU A 65 -7.36 -14.07 -0.57
N THR A 66 -6.75 -15.22 -0.76
CA THR A 66 -6.76 -16.32 0.23
C THR A 66 -6.12 -15.87 1.54
N ALA A 67 -5.00 -15.15 1.50
CA ALA A 67 -4.36 -14.63 2.71
C ALA A 67 -5.25 -13.61 3.46
N LEU A 68 -6.02 -12.80 2.74
CA LEU A 68 -6.98 -11.85 3.34
C LEU A 68 -8.20 -12.58 3.91
N TYR A 69 -8.71 -13.59 3.23
CA TYR A 69 -9.74 -14.49 3.74
C TYR A 69 -9.31 -15.13 5.07
N GLU A 70 -8.13 -15.75 5.11
CA GLU A 70 -7.59 -16.37 6.32
C GLU A 70 -7.44 -15.35 7.47
N ALA A 71 -7.07 -14.11 7.16
CA ALA A 71 -6.93 -13.06 8.16
C ALA A 71 -8.28 -12.57 8.70
N ILE A 72 -9.35 -12.56 7.89
CA ILE A 72 -10.71 -12.29 8.33
C ILE A 72 -11.19 -13.42 9.26
N GLU A 73 -11.00 -14.67 8.88
CA GLU A 73 -11.37 -15.82 9.72
C GLU A 73 -10.60 -15.84 11.05
N LEU A 74 -9.31 -15.48 11.03
CA LEU A 74 -8.52 -15.30 12.26
C LEU A 74 -9.12 -14.22 13.17
N GLY A 75 -9.54 -13.09 12.59
CA GLY A 75 -10.20 -12.01 13.32
C GLY A 75 -11.52 -12.48 13.93
N ARG A 76 -12.35 -13.16 13.16
CA ARG A 76 -13.62 -13.76 13.63
C ARG A 76 -13.40 -14.73 14.78
N ASP A 77 -12.41 -15.59 14.67
CA ASP A 77 -12.05 -16.54 15.74
C ASP A 77 -11.57 -15.82 17.00
N ALA A 78 -10.79 -14.77 16.86
CA ALA A 78 -10.34 -13.97 18.00
C ALA A 78 -11.52 -13.29 18.71
N PHE A 79 -12.48 -12.75 17.95
CA PHE A 79 -13.69 -12.11 18.52
C PHE A 79 -14.62 -13.13 19.20
N LYS A 80 -14.82 -14.32 18.62
CA LYS A 80 -15.61 -15.40 19.22
C LYS A 80 -15.11 -15.85 20.61
N ARG A 81 -13.82 -15.62 20.89
CA ARG A 81 -13.18 -16.00 22.18
C ARG A 81 -13.25 -14.90 23.24
N GLN A 82 -13.85 -13.74 22.94
CA GLN A 82 -14.00 -12.66 23.92
C GLN A 82 -15.07 -12.99 24.94
N LEU A 83 -14.89 -12.43 26.16
CA LEU A 83 -15.85 -12.60 27.25
C LEU A 83 -17.07 -11.68 27.12
N VAL A 84 -17.02 -10.70 26.22
CA VAL A 84 -18.10 -9.76 25.94
C VAL A 84 -18.79 -10.13 24.64
N ASN A 85 -20.10 -9.90 24.56
CA ASN A 85 -20.82 -10.07 23.31
C ASN A 85 -20.37 -9.00 22.31
N ILE A 86 -19.93 -9.46 21.16
CA ILE A 86 -19.51 -8.62 20.03
C ILE A 86 -20.42 -8.96 18.85
N THR A 87 -20.99 -7.94 18.22
CA THR A 87 -21.75 -8.08 16.99
C THR A 87 -20.85 -7.70 15.83
N GLU A 88 -20.69 -8.60 14.87
CA GLU A 88 -19.98 -8.30 13.64
C GLU A 88 -20.83 -7.37 12.76
N VAL A 89 -20.24 -6.26 12.34
CA VAL A 89 -20.89 -5.28 11.46
C VAL A 89 -20.37 -5.43 10.02
N LEU A 90 -19.05 -5.57 9.87
CA LEU A 90 -18.37 -5.78 8.59
C LEU A 90 -17.40 -6.96 8.73
N PRO A 91 -17.35 -7.84 7.74
CA PRO A 91 -18.18 -7.94 6.53
C PRO A 91 -19.66 -8.22 6.79
N GLY A 92 -20.05 -8.72 7.96
CA GLY A 92 -21.42 -8.99 8.37
C GLY A 92 -21.80 -10.46 8.32
N ALA A 93 -22.94 -10.76 8.96
CA ALA A 93 -23.40 -12.13 9.18
C ALA A 93 -23.77 -12.87 7.89
N ASP A 94 -24.08 -12.16 6.81
CA ASP A 94 -24.48 -12.74 5.52
C ASP A 94 -23.26 -13.12 4.65
N VAL A 95 -22.06 -12.65 4.98
CA VAL A 95 -20.81 -12.92 4.24
C VAL A 95 -20.05 -14.04 4.96
N GLN A 96 -20.33 -15.30 4.60
CA GLN A 96 -19.83 -16.44 5.36
C GLN A 96 -18.94 -17.40 4.56
N SER A 97 -19.24 -17.64 3.28
CA SER A 97 -18.43 -18.55 2.47
C SER A 97 -17.10 -17.90 2.10
N GLU A 98 -16.10 -18.72 1.76
CA GLU A 98 -14.82 -18.23 1.27
C GLU A 98 -15.00 -17.34 0.04
N GLU A 99 -15.92 -17.69 -0.86
CA GLU A 99 -16.24 -16.95 -2.07
C GLU A 99 -16.83 -15.57 -1.72
N ASP A 100 -17.84 -15.52 -0.83
CA ASP A 100 -18.45 -14.25 -0.40
C ASP A 100 -17.45 -13.35 0.28
N ILE A 101 -16.57 -13.90 1.12
CA ILE A 101 -15.53 -13.15 1.79
C ILE A 101 -14.50 -12.61 0.79
N LYS A 102 -14.07 -13.41 -0.18
CA LYS A 102 -13.15 -12.96 -1.23
C LYS A 102 -13.78 -11.87 -2.10
N ASP A 103 -15.07 -11.96 -2.41
CA ASP A 103 -15.77 -10.91 -3.15
C ASP A 103 -15.93 -9.64 -2.32
N TYR A 104 -16.26 -9.74 -1.05
CA TYR A 104 -16.23 -8.59 -0.13
C TYR A 104 -14.86 -7.92 -0.08
N VAL A 105 -13.77 -8.70 -0.08
CA VAL A 105 -12.40 -8.16 -0.12
C VAL A 105 -12.13 -7.42 -1.42
N LYS A 106 -12.55 -7.95 -2.56
CA LYS A 106 -12.37 -7.28 -3.87
C LYS A 106 -13.06 -5.92 -3.91
N ASP A 107 -14.29 -5.86 -3.37
CA ASP A 107 -15.10 -4.64 -3.39
C ASP A 107 -14.62 -3.61 -2.35
N GLY A 108 -14.11 -4.07 -1.21
CA GLY A 108 -13.76 -3.22 -0.07
C GLY A 108 -12.27 -2.92 0.09
N ALA A 109 -11.39 -3.54 -0.69
CA ALA A 109 -9.95 -3.31 -0.56
C ALA A 109 -9.54 -1.92 -1.04
N TRP A 110 -8.67 -1.30 -0.28
CA TRP A 110 -8.14 0.02 -0.58
C TRP A 110 -6.71 0.14 -0.05
N GLY A 111 -5.99 1.22 -0.37
CA GLY A 111 -4.62 1.41 0.08
C GLY A 111 -4.22 2.88 0.17
N HIS A 112 -3.30 3.17 1.11
CA HIS A 112 -2.70 4.48 1.30
C HIS A 112 -1.18 4.46 1.09
N HIS A 113 -0.62 3.31 0.72
CA HIS A 113 0.82 3.10 0.62
C HIS A 113 1.29 3.04 -0.83
N ALA A 114 0.89 4.03 -1.65
CA ALA A 114 1.40 4.19 -3.00
C ALA A 114 2.94 4.21 -2.99
N SER A 115 3.56 3.38 -3.83
CA SER A 115 5.00 3.18 -3.80
C SER A 115 5.51 2.52 -5.10
N CYS A 116 6.83 2.46 -5.27
CA CYS A 116 7.51 1.65 -6.29
C CYS A 116 7.38 2.16 -7.75
N THR A 117 6.90 3.37 -7.99
CA THR A 117 6.74 3.92 -9.36
C THR A 117 8.00 4.55 -9.94
N CYS A 118 9.02 4.85 -9.10
CA CYS A 118 10.34 5.33 -9.52
C CYS A 118 11.46 4.50 -8.87
N PRO A 119 11.52 3.18 -9.12
CA PRO A 119 12.38 2.29 -8.33
C PRO A 119 13.87 2.56 -8.53
N ILE A 120 14.62 2.44 -7.44
CA ILE A 120 16.07 2.29 -7.49
C ILE A 120 16.39 0.90 -8.03
N GLY A 121 17.38 0.80 -8.90
CA GLY A 121 17.85 -0.50 -9.41
C GLY A 121 19.29 -0.46 -9.90
N ALA A 122 19.81 -1.65 -10.20
CA ALA A 122 21.16 -1.81 -10.74
C ALA A 122 21.28 -1.26 -12.17
N ASP A 123 22.50 -1.02 -12.60
CA ASP A 123 22.77 -0.68 -13.98
C ASP A 123 22.34 -1.84 -14.89
N GLY A 124 21.55 -1.52 -15.91
CA GLY A 124 20.98 -2.52 -16.83
C GLY A 124 19.64 -3.12 -16.40
N ASP A 125 19.10 -2.82 -15.22
CA ASP A 125 17.72 -3.16 -14.89
C ASP A 125 16.76 -2.22 -15.68
N PRO A 126 15.94 -2.75 -16.59
CA PRO A 126 15.05 -1.93 -17.42
C PRO A 126 13.93 -1.24 -16.60
N ARG A 127 13.70 -1.67 -15.38
CA ARG A 127 12.72 -1.05 -14.48
C ARG A 127 13.32 0.06 -13.62
N ALA A 128 14.65 0.16 -13.54
CA ALA A 128 15.33 1.14 -12.71
C ALA A 128 15.16 2.55 -13.24
N VAL A 129 14.39 3.37 -12.52
CA VAL A 129 14.28 4.82 -12.79
C VAL A 129 15.42 5.58 -12.13
N LEU A 130 15.89 5.12 -10.98
CA LEU A 130 16.90 5.80 -10.16
C LEU A 130 18.18 4.96 -10.02
N ASP A 131 19.27 5.66 -9.80
CA ASP A 131 20.52 5.05 -9.31
C ASP A 131 20.53 4.96 -7.76
N SER A 132 21.60 4.39 -7.20
CA SER A 132 21.76 4.24 -5.74
C SER A 132 21.89 5.55 -4.96
N LYS A 133 22.00 6.68 -5.64
CA LYS A 133 22.04 8.03 -5.08
C LYS A 133 20.77 8.83 -5.37
N PHE A 134 19.68 8.13 -5.67
CA PHE A 134 18.36 8.71 -5.96
C PHE A 134 18.28 9.58 -7.21
N ARG A 135 19.32 9.58 -8.07
CA ARG A 135 19.34 10.39 -9.28
C ARG A 135 18.54 9.70 -10.39
N VAL A 136 17.74 10.50 -11.09
CA VAL A 136 16.97 10.00 -12.25
C VAL A 136 17.93 9.67 -13.40
N ARG A 137 17.85 8.42 -13.90
CA ARG A 137 18.67 7.94 -14.99
C ARG A 137 18.38 8.69 -16.29
N GLY A 138 19.42 9.10 -17.01
CA GLY A 138 19.28 9.84 -18.25
C GLY A 138 18.94 11.32 -18.10
N VAL A 139 18.79 11.84 -16.89
CA VAL A 139 18.51 13.26 -16.60
C VAL A 139 19.54 13.80 -15.64
N SER A 140 20.05 15.00 -15.89
CA SER A 140 20.99 15.67 -15.00
C SER A 140 20.29 16.56 -13.98
N GLY A 141 20.75 16.55 -12.72
CA GLY A 141 20.29 17.47 -11.69
C GLY A 141 18.92 17.15 -11.07
N LEU A 142 18.36 15.95 -11.33
CA LEU A 142 17.07 15.54 -10.78
C LEU A 142 17.19 14.30 -9.89
N ARG A 143 16.53 14.34 -8.75
CA ARG A 143 16.35 13.20 -7.82
C ARG A 143 14.89 13.01 -7.46
N VAL A 144 14.56 11.78 -7.09
CA VAL A 144 13.29 11.43 -6.44
C VAL A 144 13.58 10.80 -5.09
N VAL A 145 12.92 11.31 -4.03
CA VAL A 145 13.16 10.87 -2.65
C VAL A 145 11.82 10.79 -1.92
N ASP A 146 11.10 9.71 -2.13
CA ASP A 146 9.84 9.38 -1.47
C ASP A 146 9.59 7.86 -1.55
N ALA A 147 8.41 7.39 -1.20
CA ALA A 147 8.07 5.96 -1.24
C ALA A 147 8.08 5.35 -2.66
N SER A 148 8.09 6.15 -3.72
CA SER A 148 8.18 5.66 -5.10
C SER A 148 9.53 5.00 -5.41
N VAL A 149 10.57 5.30 -4.64
CA VAL A 149 11.94 4.80 -4.86
C VAL A 149 12.12 3.31 -4.57
N TYR A 150 11.19 2.69 -3.85
CA TYR A 150 11.34 1.29 -3.50
C TYR A 150 11.29 0.39 -4.74
N PRO A 151 12.22 -0.54 -4.90
CA PRO A 151 12.12 -1.57 -5.95
C PRO A 151 10.98 -2.57 -5.65
N LYS A 152 10.60 -2.69 -4.39
CA LYS A 152 9.48 -3.47 -3.88
C LYS A 152 9.03 -2.84 -2.56
N ILE A 153 7.73 -2.85 -2.31
CA ILE A 153 7.19 -2.30 -1.06
C ILE A 153 7.82 -3.00 0.15
N PRO A 154 8.37 -2.23 1.13
CA PRO A 154 9.02 -2.82 2.30
C PRO A 154 8.05 -3.54 3.24
N GLY A 155 6.75 -3.32 3.05
CA GLY A 155 5.69 -3.92 3.85
C GLY A 155 5.36 -3.13 5.11
N THR A 156 4.30 -3.55 5.82
CA THR A 156 3.78 -2.87 7.01
C THR A 156 3.44 -1.39 6.74
N PHE A 157 3.64 -0.50 7.73
CA PHE A 157 3.51 0.94 7.52
C PHE A 157 4.79 1.51 6.94
N THR A 158 4.69 2.26 5.85
CA THR A 158 5.84 2.72 5.06
C THR A 158 6.50 4.00 5.60
N ALA A 159 5.93 4.65 6.60
CA ALA A 159 6.42 5.94 7.09
C ALA A 159 7.88 5.87 7.59
N VAL A 160 8.20 4.90 8.44
CA VAL A 160 9.56 4.77 9.02
C VAL A 160 10.60 4.47 7.93
N SER A 161 10.29 3.56 7.01
CA SER A 161 11.19 3.27 5.89
C SER A 161 11.38 4.48 4.97
N THR A 162 10.34 5.31 4.78
CA THR A 162 10.45 6.57 4.02
C THR A 162 11.37 7.58 4.73
N TYR A 163 11.30 7.69 6.05
CA TYR A 163 12.26 8.51 6.80
C TYR A 163 13.70 8.01 6.63
N MET A 164 13.92 6.69 6.70
CA MET A 164 15.25 6.12 6.47
C MET A 164 15.80 6.44 5.07
N VAL A 165 14.96 6.37 4.05
CA VAL A 165 15.28 6.75 2.67
C VAL A 165 15.64 8.24 2.59
N ALA A 166 14.85 9.10 3.23
CA ALA A 166 15.07 10.54 3.22
C ALA A 166 16.39 10.94 3.90
N GLU A 167 16.70 10.35 5.05
CA GLU A 167 17.99 10.56 5.75
C GLU A 167 19.18 10.13 4.88
N LYS A 168 19.10 8.95 4.26
CA LYS A 168 20.16 8.48 3.35
C LYS A 168 20.35 9.41 2.15
N ALA A 169 19.25 9.89 1.55
CA ALA A 169 19.32 10.81 0.43
C ALA A 169 19.93 12.17 0.84
N ALA A 170 19.56 12.68 2.02
CA ALA A 170 20.13 13.92 2.57
C ALA A 170 21.64 13.81 2.76
N ASP A 171 22.12 12.68 3.30
CA ASP A 171 23.55 12.43 3.49
C ASP A 171 24.31 12.39 2.15
N ASP A 172 23.76 11.72 1.14
CA ASP A 172 24.35 11.66 -0.20
C ASP A 172 24.42 13.06 -0.86
N ILE A 173 23.35 13.85 -0.74
CA ILE A 173 23.28 15.21 -1.30
C ILE A 173 24.32 16.12 -0.62
N LEU A 174 24.39 16.10 0.71
CA LEU A 174 25.34 16.91 1.47
C LEU A 174 26.80 16.52 1.17
N THR A 175 27.06 15.24 0.98
CA THR A 175 28.39 14.74 0.63
C THR A 175 28.81 15.23 -0.75
N GLU A 176 27.92 15.20 -1.73
CA GLU A 176 28.20 15.70 -3.09
C GLU A 176 28.41 17.22 -3.11
N LEU A 177 27.60 17.97 -2.36
CA LEU A 177 27.78 19.44 -2.26
C LEU A 177 29.16 19.83 -1.66
N LYS A 178 29.60 19.13 -0.60
CA LYS A 178 30.90 19.34 0.01
C LYS A 178 32.06 18.98 -0.92
N ALA A 179 31.91 18.00 -1.78
CA ALA A 179 32.91 17.59 -2.75
C ALA A 179 33.00 18.53 -3.95
N SER A 180 32.00 19.37 -4.17
CA SER A 180 31.91 20.33 -5.29
C SER A 180 32.32 21.76 -4.89
N SER A 181 32.50 22.02 -3.59
CA SER A 181 33.01 23.28 -3.02
C SER A 181 34.51 23.22 -2.76
#